data_02f646f6c5e384541daf34d33dd171c6
#
_entry.id   02f646f6c5e384541daf34d33dd171c6
#
_cell.length_a   1.000
_cell.length_b   1.000
_cell.length_c   1.000
_cell.angle_alpha   90.00
_cell.angle_beta   90.00
_cell.angle_gamma   90.00
#
_symmetry.space_group_name_H-M   'P 1'
#
loop_
_entity.id
_entity.type
_entity.pdbx_description
1 polymer ?
#
loop_
_entity_poly.entity_id
_entity_poly.type
_entity_poly.pdbx_seq_one_letter_code
_entity_poly.pdbx_strand_id
1 'polypeptide(L)'
;MQAQPPRNLAEVDLFAPGAQEHWYAAYAILHEQAPVQRLPGEGLTPGSDAFVLTKYDDISSVVKDWDRFPPTLSLLVAHIQQSGEMPTHIPDIDAMVASIVSLRPTPDLWRAHRKELTDPWVGPGCTRHAAMIAGHVDDLIGGMLAKARAGEPVEFVAEFARPLPQRVMASVLGFPLEDIPRLEQWGNAQVMSYVIGTTHKNILTPEQSAEKFRLLAGMKDYVAQVTREKRARPQADMISFLTQVEYQALGRKLTDDEINGVVYAMVIGGLETTQYAIAEQAQLLCERPGMFATLRGDRPAIRTFIEEGMRLRSPTQGLSTRICAQDEVFQGVQVPAGSMLHLRWAAANIDPQEFDDPLYLKLDRKAATRHLAFSQGPRSCPGSNISRLEQMIAWERLCDAFADLAYAPGNDFRHQGGIMLGIHRLLLNLTPAEML
;
A
#
# COMPACT_ATOMS: atom_id res chain seq x y z
N MET A 1 15.80 21.29 -7.38
CA MET A 1 16.85 20.47 -8.02
C MET A 1 16.36 19.05 -7.98
N GLN A 2 16.36 18.34 -9.12
CA GLN A 2 16.12 16.89 -9.09
C GLN A 2 17.29 16.26 -8.34
N ALA A 3 17.00 15.42 -7.35
CA ALA A 3 18.02 14.62 -6.69
C ALA A 3 18.72 13.78 -7.78
N GLN A 4 20.05 13.67 -7.70
CA GLN A 4 20.79 12.77 -8.60
C GLN A 4 20.85 11.37 -7.96
N PRO A 5 20.93 10.30 -8.76
CA PRO A 5 21.10 8.95 -8.22
C PRO A 5 22.40 8.88 -7.39
N PRO A 6 22.38 8.24 -6.21
CA PRO A 6 23.58 8.06 -5.40
C PRO A 6 24.59 7.18 -6.15
N ARG A 7 25.88 7.51 -6.03
CA ARG A 7 26.99 6.79 -6.67
C ARG A 7 27.78 5.92 -5.70
N ASN A 8 27.63 6.18 -4.40
CA ASN A 8 28.30 5.43 -3.32
C ASN A 8 27.48 5.52 -2.03
N LEU A 9 27.86 4.75 -1.02
CA LEU A 9 27.15 4.64 0.24
C LEU A 9 26.99 5.97 0.98
N ALA A 10 27.96 6.87 0.91
CA ALA A 10 27.92 8.16 1.60
C ALA A 10 26.86 9.12 1.01
N GLU A 11 26.42 8.87 -0.22
CA GLU A 11 25.39 9.64 -0.90
C GLU A 11 23.98 9.02 -0.71
N VAL A 12 23.86 7.86 -0.05
CA VAL A 12 22.57 7.19 0.16
C VAL A 12 21.84 7.82 1.34
N ASP A 13 20.74 8.51 1.06
CA ASP A 13 19.74 8.91 2.04
C ASP A 13 18.34 8.53 1.50
N LEU A 14 17.76 7.46 2.05
CA LEU A 14 16.47 6.94 1.60
C LEU A 14 15.30 7.84 1.98
N PHE A 15 15.49 8.79 2.88
CA PHE A 15 14.46 9.66 3.44
C PHE A 15 14.58 11.12 2.98
N ALA A 16 15.60 11.44 2.18
CA ALA A 16 15.76 12.78 1.63
C ALA A 16 14.61 13.14 0.68
N PRO A 17 14.21 14.43 0.61
CA PRO A 17 13.24 14.88 -0.39
C PRO A 17 13.70 14.54 -1.82
N GLY A 18 12.87 13.84 -2.58
CA GLY A 18 13.18 13.39 -3.94
C GLY A 18 13.95 12.06 -4.03
N ALA A 19 14.28 11.42 -2.91
CA ALA A 19 14.97 10.12 -2.90
C ALA A 19 14.17 9.02 -3.62
N GLN A 20 12.84 9.13 -3.68
CA GLN A 20 11.97 8.16 -4.35
C GLN A 20 12.32 7.96 -5.83
N GLU A 21 12.83 8.96 -6.50
CA GLU A 21 13.22 8.87 -7.91
C GLU A 21 14.46 7.98 -8.12
N HIS A 22 15.18 7.65 -7.05
CA HIS A 22 16.46 6.93 -7.11
C HIS A 22 16.58 5.78 -6.11
N TRP A 23 15.51 5.37 -5.45
CA TRP A 23 15.54 4.29 -4.45
C TRP A 23 16.17 3.00 -4.97
N TYR A 24 15.86 2.60 -6.21
CA TYR A 24 16.42 1.36 -6.76
C TYR A 24 17.94 1.42 -6.95
N ALA A 25 18.50 2.57 -7.30
CA ALA A 25 19.96 2.78 -7.31
C ALA A 25 20.54 2.72 -5.90
N ALA A 26 19.85 3.33 -4.92
CA ALA A 26 20.24 3.27 -3.51
C ALA A 26 20.19 1.83 -2.96
N TYR A 27 19.16 1.05 -3.30
CA TYR A 27 19.05 -0.34 -2.85
C TYR A 27 20.18 -1.22 -3.38
N ALA A 28 20.60 -1.04 -4.62
CA ALA A 28 21.74 -1.77 -5.16
C ALA A 28 23.02 -1.51 -4.35
N ILE A 29 23.29 -0.25 -4.00
CA ILE A 29 24.43 0.14 -3.15
C ILE A 29 24.30 -0.46 -1.75
N LEU A 30 23.10 -0.38 -1.15
CA LEU A 30 22.89 -0.93 0.19
C LEU A 30 23.04 -2.45 0.21
N HIS A 31 22.53 -3.18 -0.78
CA HIS A 31 22.69 -4.63 -0.86
C HIS A 31 24.14 -5.06 -0.88
N GLU A 32 25.01 -4.28 -1.54
CA GLU A 32 26.43 -4.60 -1.69
C GLU A 32 27.26 -4.14 -0.50
N GLN A 33 27.02 -2.92 0.03
CA GLN A 33 27.94 -2.25 0.94
C GLN A 33 27.41 -2.11 2.37
N ALA A 34 26.08 -2.01 2.58
CA ALA A 34 25.47 -1.83 3.89
C ALA A 34 24.03 -2.39 3.92
N PRO A 35 23.86 -3.73 3.82
CA PRO A 35 22.53 -4.35 3.80
C PRO A 35 21.70 -4.07 5.07
N VAL A 36 22.37 -3.67 6.15
CA VAL A 36 21.80 -3.15 7.39
C VAL A 36 22.40 -1.77 7.64
N GLN A 37 21.63 -0.71 7.38
CA GLN A 37 22.07 0.67 7.55
C GLN A 37 21.62 1.22 8.91
N ARG A 38 22.56 1.63 9.76
CA ARG A 38 22.26 2.28 11.04
C ARG A 38 21.90 3.75 10.83
N LEU A 39 20.86 4.21 11.53
CA LEU A 39 20.42 5.60 11.62
C LEU A 39 20.57 6.06 13.07
N PRO A 40 21.70 6.71 13.44
CA PRO A 40 22.01 7.05 14.81
C PRO A 40 21.02 8.04 15.40
N GLY A 41 20.46 7.74 16.59
CA GLY A 41 19.52 8.60 17.31
C GLY A 41 18.13 8.71 16.68
N GLU A 42 17.82 7.91 15.67
CA GLU A 42 16.53 7.96 14.95
C GLU A 42 15.55 6.86 15.38
N GLY A 43 15.77 6.26 16.54
CA GLY A 43 14.87 5.24 17.09
C GLY A 43 13.61 5.81 17.72
N LEU A 44 12.80 4.92 18.31
CA LEU A 44 11.51 5.28 18.89
C LEU A 44 11.65 6.11 20.16
N THR A 45 12.67 5.86 20.97
CA THR A 45 12.93 6.60 22.21
C THR A 45 14.13 7.54 22.03
N PRO A 46 14.18 8.68 22.72
CA PRO A 46 15.30 9.61 22.63
C PRO A 46 16.64 8.91 22.87
N GLY A 47 17.58 9.08 21.93
CA GLY A 47 18.91 8.48 21.99
C GLY A 47 19.00 7.03 21.53
N SER A 48 17.89 6.36 21.20
CA SER A 48 17.92 5.05 20.57
C SER A 48 18.15 5.16 19.07
N ASP A 49 18.63 4.07 18.46
CA ASP A 49 18.92 4.02 17.03
C ASP A 49 17.78 3.38 16.24
N ALA A 50 17.72 3.70 14.96
CA ALA A 50 16.97 2.94 13.99
C ALA A 50 17.93 2.22 13.01
N PHE A 51 17.44 1.16 12.37
CA PHE A 51 18.16 0.39 11.38
C PHE A 51 17.27 0.12 10.17
N VAL A 52 17.81 0.28 8.98
CA VAL A 52 17.14 -0.06 7.72
C VAL A 52 17.60 -1.44 7.31
N LEU A 53 16.66 -2.39 7.17
CA LEU A 53 16.92 -3.72 6.62
C LEU A 53 16.54 -3.73 5.14
N THR A 54 17.39 -4.34 4.31
CA THR A 54 17.18 -4.42 2.84
C THR A 54 17.15 -5.84 2.31
N LYS A 55 17.68 -6.82 3.05
CA LYS A 55 17.75 -8.23 2.64
C LYS A 55 16.42 -8.95 2.83
N TYR A 56 16.09 -9.82 1.88
CA TYR A 56 14.85 -10.58 1.88
C TYR A 56 14.69 -11.47 3.11
N ASP A 57 15.71 -12.27 3.42
CA ASP A 57 15.65 -13.23 4.53
C ASP A 57 15.54 -12.53 5.88
N ASP A 58 16.27 -11.44 6.09
CA ASP A 58 16.20 -10.64 7.31
C ASP A 58 14.78 -10.09 7.51
N ILE A 59 14.22 -9.43 6.50
CA ILE A 59 12.89 -8.85 6.56
C ILE A 59 11.82 -9.94 6.70
N SER A 60 11.96 -11.04 5.97
CA SER A 60 11.03 -12.18 6.05
C SER A 60 11.03 -12.81 7.45
N SER A 61 12.19 -12.92 8.11
CA SER A 61 12.30 -13.41 9.49
C SER A 61 11.63 -12.47 10.49
N VAL A 62 11.90 -11.17 10.37
CA VAL A 62 11.38 -10.13 11.25
C VAL A 62 9.84 -10.04 11.20
N VAL A 63 9.22 -10.09 10.02
CA VAL A 63 7.75 -9.97 9.90
C VAL A 63 7.00 -11.19 10.41
N LYS A 64 7.65 -12.33 10.56
CA LYS A 64 7.06 -13.60 11.04
C LYS A 64 7.14 -13.76 12.54
N ASP A 65 8.11 -13.12 13.19
CA ASP A 65 8.39 -13.27 14.61
C ASP A 65 7.90 -12.03 15.39
N TRP A 66 6.68 -12.12 15.89
CA TRP A 66 6.05 -11.03 16.64
C TRP A 66 6.69 -10.81 18.02
N ASP A 67 7.17 -11.88 18.65
CA ASP A 67 7.69 -11.81 20.00
C ASP A 67 9.06 -11.12 20.04
N ARG A 68 9.92 -11.45 19.08
CA ARG A 68 11.23 -10.80 18.94
C ARG A 68 11.14 -9.42 18.30
N PHE A 69 10.13 -9.21 17.42
CA PHE A 69 9.99 -7.98 16.63
C PHE A 69 8.55 -7.43 16.67
N PRO A 70 8.08 -7.00 17.85
CA PRO A 70 6.74 -6.44 17.97
C PRO A 70 6.59 -5.21 17.09
N PRO A 71 5.38 -5.00 16.50
CA PRO A 71 5.10 -3.81 15.71
C PRO A 71 5.18 -2.55 16.53
N THR A 72 5.92 -1.56 16.05
CA THR A 72 6.10 -0.25 16.72
C THR A 72 4.76 0.39 17.10
N LEU A 73 3.79 0.39 16.18
CA LEU A 73 2.47 0.98 16.41
C LEU A 73 1.72 0.28 17.56
N SER A 74 1.87 -1.04 17.72
CA SER A 74 1.23 -1.77 18.83
C SER A 74 1.82 -1.38 20.19
N LEU A 75 3.14 -1.21 20.25
CA LEU A 75 3.82 -0.74 21.48
C LEU A 75 3.43 0.70 21.82
N LEU A 76 3.35 1.57 20.81
CA LEU A 76 2.92 2.96 21.00
C LEU A 76 1.49 3.06 21.55
N VAL A 77 0.55 2.34 20.96
CA VAL A 77 -0.84 2.32 21.42
C VAL A 77 -0.92 1.76 22.84
N ALA A 78 -0.18 0.70 23.16
CA ALA A 78 -0.11 0.16 24.52
C ALA A 78 0.46 1.18 25.51
N HIS A 79 1.52 1.90 25.13
CA HIS A 79 2.09 2.97 25.96
C HIS A 79 1.08 4.09 26.24
N ILE A 80 0.42 4.60 25.21
CA ILE A 80 -0.60 5.66 25.33
C ILE A 80 -1.75 5.21 26.26
N GLN A 81 -2.20 3.96 26.11
CA GLN A 81 -3.27 3.41 26.95
C GLN A 81 -2.87 3.31 28.44
N GLN A 82 -1.58 3.04 28.71
CA GLN A 82 -1.06 2.91 30.08
C GLN A 82 -0.73 4.27 30.74
N SER A 83 -0.10 5.18 29.98
CA SER A 83 0.41 6.45 30.50
C SER A 83 -0.56 7.63 30.31
N GLY A 84 -1.45 7.56 29.32
CA GLY A 84 -2.25 8.69 28.87
C GLY A 84 -1.46 9.74 28.08
N GLU A 85 -0.16 9.51 27.81
CA GLU A 85 0.74 10.45 27.16
C GLU A 85 1.11 10.00 25.74
N MET A 86 1.09 10.96 24.81
CA MET A 86 1.58 10.77 23.46
C MET A 86 3.06 11.16 23.40
N PRO A 87 3.96 10.28 22.93
CA PRO A 87 5.35 10.65 22.72
C PRO A 87 5.47 11.79 21.69
N THR A 88 6.13 12.88 22.05
CA THR A 88 6.17 14.11 21.24
C THR A 88 7.05 14.06 20.00
N HIS A 89 7.91 13.04 19.86
CA HIS A 89 8.88 12.91 18.78
C HIS A 89 8.47 11.96 17.66
N ILE A 90 7.27 11.37 17.77
CA ILE A 90 6.69 10.46 16.77
C ILE A 90 5.43 11.07 16.14
N PRO A 91 5.02 10.60 14.96
CA PRO A 91 3.77 11.01 14.36
C PRO A 91 2.59 10.77 15.28
N ASP A 92 1.70 11.75 15.38
CA ASP A 92 0.46 11.64 16.16
C ASP A 92 -0.35 10.40 15.69
N ILE A 93 -0.83 9.65 16.69
CA ILE A 93 -1.71 8.50 16.45
C ILE A 93 -3.16 8.98 16.53
N ASP A 94 -3.86 8.87 15.42
CA ASP A 94 -5.28 9.15 15.34
C ASP A 94 -6.09 8.14 16.19
N ALA A 95 -7.20 8.60 16.77
CA ALA A 95 -8.07 7.75 17.60
C ALA A 95 -8.61 6.53 16.86
N MET A 96 -8.84 6.62 15.53
CA MET A 96 -9.26 5.47 14.72
C MET A 96 -8.13 4.46 14.56
N VAL A 97 -6.88 4.91 14.45
CA VAL A 97 -5.70 4.01 14.46
C VAL A 97 -5.57 3.32 15.81
N ALA A 98 -5.72 4.06 16.90
CA ALA A 98 -5.68 3.48 18.25
C ALA A 98 -6.78 2.42 18.44
N SER A 99 -8.00 2.69 17.97
CA SER A 99 -9.11 1.76 18.05
C SER A 99 -8.85 0.45 17.31
N ILE A 100 -8.40 0.52 16.04
CA ILE A 100 -8.12 -0.70 15.26
C ILE A 100 -6.94 -1.50 15.82
N VAL A 101 -5.91 -0.85 16.36
CA VAL A 101 -4.78 -1.54 16.99
C VAL A 101 -5.22 -2.23 18.28
N SER A 102 -6.05 -1.54 19.10
CA SER A 102 -6.59 -2.10 20.34
C SER A 102 -7.51 -3.31 20.14
N LEU A 103 -8.18 -3.37 18.98
CA LEU A 103 -9.03 -4.53 18.61
C LEU A 103 -8.20 -5.79 18.29
N ARG A 104 -6.92 -5.64 17.98
CA ARG A 104 -6.03 -6.74 17.54
C ARG A 104 -4.61 -6.63 18.08
N PRO A 105 -4.42 -6.57 19.41
CA PRO A 105 -3.12 -6.32 20.04
C PRO A 105 -2.16 -7.51 20.00
N THR A 106 -2.64 -8.73 19.73
CA THR A 106 -1.85 -9.97 19.70
C THR A 106 -1.94 -10.65 18.34
N PRO A 107 -0.98 -11.54 17.99
CA PRO A 107 -1.06 -12.33 16.75
C PRO A 107 -2.35 -13.13 16.61
N ASP A 108 -2.88 -13.69 17.70
CA ASP A 108 -4.12 -14.47 17.68
C ASP A 108 -5.34 -13.60 17.38
N LEU A 109 -5.47 -12.47 18.08
CA LEU A 109 -6.53 -11.50 17.82
C LEU A 109 -6.39 -10.87 16.43
N TRP A 110 -5.16 -10.71 15.93
CA TRP A 110 -4.94 -10.28 14.56
C TRP A 110 -5.47 -11.32 13.54
N ARG A 111 -5.19 -12.60 13.75
CA ARG A 111 -5.72 -13.68 12.91
C ARG A 111 -7.24 -13.77 12.98
N ALA A 112 -7.82 -13.69 14.19
CA ALA A 112 -9.27 -13.70 14.40
C ALA A 112 -9.94 -12.50 13.68
N HIS A 113 -9.39 -11.29 13.86
CA HIS A 113 -9.86 -10.09 13.18
C HIS A 113 -9.88 -10.27 11.65
N ARG A 114 -8.80 -10.80 11.07
CA ARG A 114 -8.77 -11.10 9.64
C ARG A 114 -9.87 -12.06 9.24
N LYS A 115 -9.88 -13.23 9.85
CA LYS A 115 -10.80 -14.33 9.51
C LYS A 115 -12.27 -13.91 9.62
N GLU A 116 -12.61 -13.17 10.67
CA GLU A 116 -14.01 -12.88 11.01
C GLU A 116 -14.50 -11.56 10.40
N LEU A 117 -13.65 -10.53 10.29
CA LEU A 117 -14.10 -9.19 9.95
C LEU A 117 -13.68 -8.74 8.54
N THR A 118 -12.49 -9.11 8.05
CA THR A 118 -11.98 -8.57 6.78
C THR A 118 -11.90 -9.61 5.65
N ASP A 119 -11.51 -10.84 5.92
CA ASP A 119 -11.38 -11.89 4.90
C ASP A 119 -12.69 -12.18 4.15
N PRO A 120 -13.89 -12.10 4.78
CA PRO A 120 -15.16 -12.24 4.06
C PRO A 120 -15.38 -11.19 2.97
N TRP A 121 -14.69 -10.04 3.03
CA TRP A 121 -14.89 -8.88 2.15
C TRP A 121 -13.70 -8.60 1.23
N VAL A 122 -12.51 -8.50 1.76
CA VAL A 122 -11.30 -8.10 1.02
C VAL A 122 -10.25 -9.21 0.91
N GLY A 123 -10.37 -10.26 1.72
CA GLY A 123 -9.56 -11.47 1.64
C GLY A 123 -10.15 -12.49 0.64
N PRO A 124 -10.13 -13.80 0.96
CA PRO A 124 -10.63 -14.85 0.05
C PRO A 124 -12.08 -14.66 -0.39
N GLY A 125 -12.92 -14.01 0.43
CA GLY A 125 -14.32 -13.71 0.11
C GLY A 125 -14.54 -12.62 -0.94
N CYS A 126 -13.49 -11.93 -1.38
CA CYS A 126 -13.58 -10.80 -2.33
C CYS A 126 -14.11 -11.18 -3.71
N THR A 127 -14.09 -12.46 -4.08
CA THR A 127 -14.58 -12.95 -5.38
C THR A 127 -16.06 -12.59 -5.61
N ARG A 128 -16.83 -12.37 -4.54
CA ARG A 128 -18.21 -11.86 -4.63
C ARG A 128 -18.33 -10.51 -5.34
N HIS A 129 -17.24 -9.74 -5.36
CA HIS A 129 -17.19 -8.40 -5.94
C HIS A 129 -16.78 -8.39 -7.42
N ALA A 130 -16.45 -9.56 -8.02
CA ALA A 130 -15.89 -9.63 -9.38
C ALA A 130 -16.78 -8.94 -10.42
N ALA A 131 -18.10 -9.15 -10.37
CA ALA A 131 -19.04 -8.53 -11.31
C ALA A 131 -19.10 -6.99 -11.14
N MET A 132 -19.09 -6.50 -9.90
CA MET A 132 -19.08 -5.07 -9.57
C MET A 132 -17.77 -4.42 -10.05
N ILE A 133 -16.63 -5.06 -9.79
CA ILE A 133 -15.32 -4.59 -10.25
C ILE A 133 -15.29 -4.54 -11.78
N ALA A 134 -15.74 -5.61 -12.47
CA ALA A 134 -15.81 -5.64 -13.93
C ALA A 134 -16.67 -4.50 -14.48
N GLY A 135 -17.81 -4.20 -13.87
CA GLY A 135 -18.66 -3.08 -14.27
C GLY A 135 -17.96 -1.73 -14.16
N HIS A 136 -17.22 -1.49 -13.08
CA HIS A 136 -16.42 -0.27 -12.93
C HIS A 136 -15.27 -0.18 -13.96
N VAL A 137 -14.60 -1.31 -14.23
CA VAL A 137 -13.53 -1.38 -15.24
C VAL A 137 -14.08 -1.10 -16.63
N ASP A 138 -15.20 -1.73 -17.02
CA ASP A 138 -15.82 -1.56 -18.34
C ASP A 138 -16.27 -0.10 -18.56
N ASP A 139 -16.85 0.54 -17.53
CA ASP A 139 -17.25 1.95 -17.58
C ASP A 139 -16.06 2.89 -17.81
N LEU A 140 -14.97 2.71 -17.06
CA LEU A 140 -13.75 3.51 -17.21
C LEU A 140 -13.07 3.27 -18.58
N ILE A 141 -13.01 2.04 -19.05
CA ILE A 141 -12.48 1.70 -20.38
C ILE A 141 -13.31 2.37 -21.48
N GLY A 142 -14.63 2.44 -21.33
CA GLY A 142 -15.52 3.13 -22.27
C GLY A 142 -15.11 4.57 -22.52
N GLY A 143 -14.77 5.32 -21.47
CA GLY A 143 -14.26 6.69 -21.56
C GLY A 143 -12.91 6.77 -22.29
N MET A 144 -11.98 5.88 -21.95
CA MET A 144 -10.66 5.82 -22.60
C MET A 144 -10.75 5.43 -24.07
N LEU A 145 -11.64 4.50 -24.45
CA LEU A 145 -11.88 4.12 -25.85
C LEU A 145 -12.39 5.29 -26.69
N ALA A 146 -13.26 6.11 -26.15
CA ALA A 146 -13.76 7.29 -26.86
C ALA A 146 -12.61 8.26 -27.23
N LYS A 147 -11.70 8.52 -26.29
CA LYS A 147 -10.50 9.34 -26.52
C LYS A 147 -9.53 8.69 -27.49
N ALA A 148 -9.25 7.42 -27.31
CA ALA A 148 -8.33 6.67 -28.18
C ALA A 148 -8.79 6.67 -29.65
N ARG A 149 -10.10 6.49 -29.90
CA ARG A 149 -10.71 6.61 -31.25
C ARG A 149 -10.62 8.03 -31.83
N ALA A 150 -10.64 9.05 -30.97
CA ALA A 150 -10.42 10.42 -31.39
C ALA A 150 -8.94 10.77 -31.61
N GLY A 151 -8.02 9.85 -31.36
CA GLY A 151 -6.57 10.09 -31.43
C GLY A 151 -6.04 10.98 -30.28
N GLU A 152 -6.80 11.10 -29.19
CA GLU A 152 -6.43 11.88 -28.02
C GLU A 152 -5.69 11.03 -27.00
N PRO A 153 -4.64 11.57 -26.36
CA PRO A 153 -3.96 10.86 -25.29
C PRO A 153 -4.87 10.71 -24.06
N VAL A 154 -4.71 9.60 -23.36
CA VAL A 154 -5.39 9.28 -22.09
C VAL A 154 -4.47 9.60 -20.93
N GLU A 155 -4.95 10.34 -19.94
CA GLU A 155 -4.25 10.46 -18.65
C GLU A 155 -4.62 9.24 -17.79
N PHE A 156 -3.84 8.17 -17.93
CA PHE A 156 -4.15 6.84 -17.40
C PHE A 156 -4.33 6.80 -15.88
N VAL A 157 -3.61 7.64 -15.14
CA VAL A 157 -3.75 7.69 -13.68
C VAL A 157 -5.11 8.29 -13.31
N ALA A 158 -5.46 9.46 -13.84
CA ALA A 158 -6.70 10.15 -13.49
C ALA A 158 -7.95 9.48 -14.09
N GLU A 159 -7.82 8.85 -15.26
CA GLU A 159 -8.98 8.31 -15.99
C GLU A 159 -9.22 6.82 -15.72
N PHE A 160 -8.23 6.10 -15.18
CA PHE A 160 -8.37 4.67 -14.91
C PHE A 160 -7.77 4.22 -13.56
N ALA A 161 -6.46 4.38 -13.37
CA ALA A 161 -5.76 3.75 -12.26
C ALA A 161 -6.23 4.26 -10.89
N ARG A 162 -6.55 5.56 -10.78
CA ARG A 162 -7.06 6.19 -9.55
C ARG A 162 -8.55 5.91 -9.30
N PRO A 163 -9.47 6.16 -10.25
CA PRO A 163 -10.89 5.97 -9.99
C PRO A 163 -11.29 4.52 -9.76
N LEU A 164 -10.58 3.53 -10.31
CA LEU A 164 -10.95 2.12 -10.14
C LEU A 164 -10.95 1.70 -8.66
N PRO A 165 -9.84 1.71 -7.92
CA PRO A 165 -9.84 1.28 -6.52
C PRO A 165 -10.72 2.17 -5.63
N GLN A 166 -10.87 3.46 -5.95
CA GLN A 166 -11.77 4.35 -5.22
C GLN A 166 -13.24 3.90 -5.35
N ARG A 167 -13.70 3.58 -6.56
CA ARG A 167 -15.05 3.05 -6.82
C ARG A 167 -15.26 1.69 -6.17
N VAL A 168 -14.26 0.81 -6.24
CA VAL A 168 -14.31 -0.53 -5.62
C VAL A 168 -14.45 -0.42 -4.12
N MET A 169 -13.59 0.37 -3.45
CA MET A 169 -13.64 0.53 -2.00
C MET A 169 -14.90 1.23 -1.51
N ALA A 170 -15.37 2.26 -2.22
CA ALA A 170 -16.67 2.89 -1.92
C ALA A 170 -17.80 1.85 -1.97
N SER A 171 -17.85 1.03 -3.02
CA SER A 171 -18.87 -0.01 -3.19
C SER A 171 -18.78 -1.11 -2.14
N VAL A 172 -17.57 -1.59 -1.82
CA VAL A 172 -17.33 -2.63 -0.79
C VAL A 172 -17.75 -2.15 0.59
N LEU A 173 -17.41 -0.91 0.95
CA LEU A 173 -17.78 -0.30 2.23
C LEU A 173 -19.25 0.10 2.30
N GLY A 174 -19.87 0.35 1.15
CA GLY A 174 -21.26 0.81 1.03
C GLY A 174 -21.40 2.32 1.11
N PHE A 175 -20.38 3.07 0.69
CA PHE A 175 -20.44 4.51 0.49
C PHE A 175 -21.02 4.85 -0.89
N PRO A 176 -21.78 5.95 -1.02
CA PRO A 176 -22.19 6.48 -2.29
C PRO A 176 -20.99 6.86 -3.16
N LEU A 177 -21.06 6.60 -4.48
CA LEU A 177 -19.95 6.94 -5.39
C LEU A 177 -19.74 8.46 -5.52
N GLU A 178 -20.78 9.26 -5.30
CA GLU A 178 -20.69 10.73 -5.24
C GLU A 178 -19.82 11.24 -4.09
N ASP A 179 -19.57 10.44 -3.05
CA ASP A 179 -18.71 10.77 -1.94
C ASP A 179 -17.21 10.44 -2.17
N ILE A 180 -16.85 9.86 -3.33
CA ILE A 180 -15.45 9.56 -3.69
C ILE A 180 -14.51 10.77 -3.50
N PRO A 181 -14.85 12.01 -3.89
CA PRO A 181 -13.97 13.16 -3.64
C PRO A 181 -13.68 13.41 -2.16
N ARG A 182 -14.60 13.07 -1.26
CA ARG A 182 -14.39 13.15 0.20
C ARG A 182 -13.50 12.00 0.69
N LEU A 183 -13.72 10.78 0.16
CA LEU A 183 -12.87 9.62 0.48
C LEU A 183 -11.42 9.88 0.06
N GLU A 184 -11.19 10.51 -1.09
CA GLU A 184 -9.86 10.89 -1.57
C GLU A 184 -9.19 11.90 -0.62
N GLN A 185 -9.90 12.94 -0.20
CA GLN A 185 -9.37 13.91 0.78
C GLN A 185 -8.98 13.24 2.10
N TRP A 186 -9.79 12.32 2.59
CA TRP A 186 -9.50 11.57 3.82
C TRP A 186 -8.35 10.59 3.64
N GLY A 187 -8.29 9.86 2.50
CA GLY A 187 -7.17 9.00 2.15
C GLY A 187 -5.85 9.77 2.14
N ASN A 188 -5.82 10.93 1.46
CA ASN A 188 -4.65 11.81 1.44
C ASN A 188 -4.27 12.28 2.85
N ALA A 189 -5.25 12.63 3.69
CA ALA A 189 -4.97 13.01 5.09
C ALA A 189 -4.40 11.85 5.90
N GLN A 190 -4.87 10.62 5.69
CA GLN A 190 -4.35 9.42 6.37
C GLN A 190 -2.88 9.15 6.04
N VAL A 191 -2.47 9.35 4.78
CA VAL A 191 -1.10 9.09 4.34
C VAL A 191 -0.18 10.30 4.44
N MET A 192 -0.69 11.48 4.77
CA MET A 192 0.08 12.73 4.78
C MET A 192 1.39 12.62 5.57
N SER A 193 1.38 11.97 6.74
CA SER A 193 2.58 11.77 7.56
C SER A 193 3.59 10.81 6.92
N TYR A 194 3.14 9.91 6.03
CA TYR A 194 3.99 8.95 5.32
C TYR A 194 4.54 9.52 4.01
N VAL A 195 3.81 10.44 3.39
CA VAL A 195 4.16 11.08 2.12
C VAL A 195 5.08 12.28 2.35
N ILE A 196 4.76 13.15 3.29
CA ILE A 196 5.54 14.35 3.63
C ILE A 196 6.64 14.01 4.63
N GLY A 197 6.34 13.13 5.58
CA GLY A 197 7.24 12.70 6.63
C GLY A 197 7.97 11.41 6.31
N THR A 198 8.54 10.87 7.36
CA THR A 198 9.08 9.51 7.39
C THR A 198 8.34 8.75 8.48
N THR A 199 8.38 7.42 8.44
CA THR A 199 7.68 6.59 9.44
C THR A 199 8.14 6.80 10.88
N HIS A 200 9.23 7.52 11.09
CA HIS A 200 9.85 7.74 12.41
C HIS A 200 9.98 9.22 12.79
N LYS A 201 9.70 10.15 11.87
CA LYS A 201 9.76 11.59 12.14
C LYS A 201 8.48 12.27 11.70
N ASN A 202 7.88 13.07 12.57
CA ASN A 202 6.84 13.99 12.17
C ASN A 202 7.49 15.28 11.68
N ILE A 203 7.44 15.53 10.37
CA ILE A 203 7.94 16.74 9.72
C ILE A 203 6.81 17.60 9.14
N LEU A 204 5.57 17.33 9.52
CA LEU A 204 4.43 18.17 9.16
C LEU A 204 4.55 19.51 9.87
N THR A 205 4.21 20.60 9.17
CA THR A 205 4.03 21.89 9.83
C THR A 205 2.82 21.85 10.76
N PRO A 206 2.71 22.77 11.73
CA PRO A 206 1.52 22.87 12.60
C PRO A 206 0.23 23.01 11.78
N GLU A 207 0.24 23.75 10.67
CA GLU A 207 -0.91 23.95 9.78
C GLU A 207 -1.27 22.65 9.06
N GLN A 208 -0.28 21.89 8.54
CA GLN A 208 -0.50 20.59 7.92
C GLN A 208 -1.05 19.57 8.92
N SER A 209 -0.54 19.55 10.14
CA SER A 209 -1.05 18.70 11.21
C SER A 209 -2.49 19.08 11.58
N ALA A 210 -2.79 20.35 11.73
CA ALA A 210 -4.15 20.82 12.03
C ALA A 210 -5.14 20.45 10.92
N GLU A 211 -4.76 20.61 9.65
CA GLU A 211 -5.61 20.25 8.51
C GLU A 211 -5.82 18.73 8.43
N LYS A 212 -4.77 17.93 8.64
CA LYS A 212 -4.87 16.47 8.74
C LYS A 212 -5.91 16.06 9.79
N PHE A 213 -5.80 16.58 11.01
CA PHE A 213 -6.71 16.22 12.10
C PHE A 213 -8.14 16.69 11.84
N ARG A 214 -8.32 17.87 11.23
CA ARG A 214 -9.64 18.36 10.83
C ARG A 214 -10.31 17.42 9.82
N LEU A 215 -9.58 16.96 8.81
CA LEU A 215 -10.08 16.03 7.79
C LEU A 215 -10.41 14.66 8.42
N LEU A 216 -9.54 14.13 9.27
CA LEU A 216 -9.76 12.85 9.94
C LEU A 216 -10.94 12.88 10.93
N ALA A 217 -11.16 14.00 11.63
CA ALA A 217 -12.34 14.20 12.45
C ALA A 217 -13.62 14.17 11.59
N GLY A 218 -13.62 14.87 10.42
CA GLY A 218 -14.72 14.81 9.47
C GLY A 218 -14.98 13.40 8.91
N MET A 219 -13.93 12.62 8.69
CA MET A 219 -14.06 11.22 8.32
C MET A 219 -14.75 10.42 9.43
N LYS A 220 -14.29 10.57 10.67
CA LYS A 220 -14.87 9.86 11.83
C LYS A 220 -16.35 10.15 11.96
N ASP A 221 -16.75 11.41 11.88
CA ASP A 221 -18.16 11.83 12.00
C ASP A 221 -19.02 11.25 10.87
N TYR A 222 -18.52 11.27 9.64
CA TYR A 222 -19.20 10.70 8.49
C TYR A 222 -19.37 9.17 8.62
N VAL A 223 -18.30 8.45 8.96
CA VAL A 223 -18.37 6.99 9.15
C VAL A 223 -19.34 6.65 10.28
N ALA A 224 -19.33 7.40 11.39
CA ALA A 224 -20.27 7.23 12.49
C ALA A 224 -21.73 7.45 12.04
N GLN A 225 -21.99 8.45 11.19
CA GLN A 225 -23.31 8.66 10.59
C GLN A 225 -23.74 7.47 9.74
N VAL A 226 -22.89 7.05 8.78
CA VAL A 226 -23.17 5.90 7.90
C VAL A 226 -23.38 4.62 8.71
N THR A 227 -22.58 4.39 9.75
CA THR A 227 -22.73 3.23 10.64
C THR A 227 -24.11 3.20 11.30
N ARG A 228 -24.61 4.34 11.81
CA ARG A 228 -25.98 4.44 12.38
C ARG A 228 -27.06 4.14 11.35
N GLU A 229 -26.93 4.69 10.13
CA GLU A 229 -27.87 4.45 9.03
C GLU A 229 -27.91 2.97 8.62
N LYS A 230 -26.73 2.34 8.44
CA LYS A 230 -26.59 0.93 8.10
C LYS A 230 -27.07 0.00 9.22
N ARG A 231 -26.91 0.39 10.50
CA ARG A 231 -27.46 -0.36 11.64
C ARG A 231 -28.98 -0.38 11.61
N ALA A 232 -29.61 0.75 11.26
CA ALA A 232 -31.05 0.87 11.15
C ALA A 232 -31.62 0.17 9.89
N ARG A 233 -30.89 0.22 8.77
CA ARG A 233 -31.27 -0.36 7.47
C ARG A 233 -30.08 -1.06 6.82
N PRO A 234 -29.74 -2.30 7.23
CA PRO A 234 -28.61 -3.04 6.68
C PRO A 234 -28.74 -3.28 5.18
N GLN A 235 -27.60 -3.22 4.50
CA GLN A 235 -27.44 -3.48 3.06
C GLN A 235 -26.38 -4.58 2.83
N ALA A 236 -26.14 -4.94 1.58
CA ALA A 236 -25.14 -5.95 1.22
C ALA A 236 -23.74 -5.33 1.10
N ASP A 237 -23.27 -4.66 2.16
CA ASP A 237 -21.97 -3.99 2.22
C ASP A 237 -21.22 -4.30 3.53
N MET A 238 -19.93 -3.96 3.56
CA MET A 238 -19.05 -4.29 4.67
C MET A 238 -19.43 -3.55 5.96
N ILE A 239 -19.83 -2.27 5.90
CA ILE A 239 -20.23 -1.53 7.11
C ILE A 239 -21.50 -2.15 7.71
N SER A 240 -22.49 -2.49 6.89
CA SER A 240 -23.69 -3.20 7.35
C SER A 240 -23.33 -4.51 8.04
N PHE A 241 -22.44 -5.30 7.44
CA PHE A 241 -21.94 -6.54 8.04
C PHE A 241 -21.28 -6.27 9.40
N LEU A 242 -20.38 -5.29 9.51
CA LEU A 242 -19.69 -4.94 10.76
C LEU A 242 -20.66 -4.52 11.87
N THR A 243 -21.81 -3.90 11.53
CA THR A 243 -22.83 -3.56 12.53
C THR A 243 -23.60 -4.78 13.07
N GLN A 244 -23.60 -5.90 12.35
CA GLN A 244 -24.39 -7.08 12.69
C GLN A 244 -23.56 -8.23 13.26
N VAL A 245 -22.30 -8.36 12.83
CA VAL A 245 -21.43 -9.48 13.18
C VAL A 245 -21.20 -9.54 14.69
N GLU A 246 -21.30 -10.72 15.26
CA GLU A 246 -20.79 -11.03 16.58
C GLU A 246 -19.33 -11.47 16.44
N TYR A 247 -18.42 -10.64 16.93
CA TYR A 247 -16.99 -10.91 16.85
C TYR A 247 -16.63 -11.96 17.90
N GLN A 248 -16.51 -13.21 17.45
CA GLN A 248 -16.35 -14.38 18.32
C GLN A 248 -15.15 -14.29 19.25
N ALA A 249 -14.04 -13.71 18.74
CA ALA A 249 -12.83 -13.52 19.53
C ALA A 249 -13.04 -12.66 20.79
N LEU A 250 -14.08 -11.79 20.81
CA LEU A 250 -14.45 -10.96 21.97
C LEU A 250 -15.81 -11.34 22.55
N GLY A 251 -16.56 -12.26 21.94
CA GLY A 251 -17.89 -12.69 22.39
C GLY A 251 -18.96 -11.57 22.37
N ARG A 252 -18.80 -10.56 21.52
CA ARG A 252 -19.72 -9.40 21.43
C ARG A 252 -19.68 -8.75 20.05
N LYS A 253 -20.67 -7.91 19.79
CA LYS A 253 -20.67 -7.02 18.63
C LYS A 253 -19.62 -5.91 18.78
N LEU A 254 -19.20 -5.35 17.64
CA LEU A 254 -18.29 -4.22 17.60
C LEU A 254 -18.97 -2.94 18.06
N THR A 255 -18.19 -2.08 18.74
CA THR A 255 -18.58 -0.70 19.03
C THR A 255 -18.47 0.16 17.78
N ASP A 256 -19.10 1.35 17.79
CA ASP A 256 -19.00 2.27 16.65
C ASP A 256 -17.56 2.77 16.42
N ASP A 257 -16.77 2.99 17.49
CA ASP A 257 -15.36 3.34 17.36
C ASP A 257 -14.52 2.21 16.78
N GLU A 258 -14.82 0.95 17.11
CA GLU A 258 -14.15 -0.21 16.50
C GLU A 258 -14.48 -0.35 15.02
N ILE A 259 -15.74 -0.13 14.62
CA ILE A 259 -16.17 -0.09 13.22
C ILE A 259 -15.44 1.06 12.49
N ASN A 260 -15.39 2.26 13.08
CA ASN A 260 -14.63 3.39 12.53
C ASN A 260 -13.16 3.02 12.30
N GLY A 261 -12.52 2.33 13.25
CA GLY A 261 -11.14 1.86 13.10
C GLY A 261 -10.97 0.86 11.96
N VAL A 262 -11.89 -0.08 11.78
CA VAL A 262 -11.87 -1.04 10.65
C VAL A 262 -12.03 -0.30 9.32
N VAL A 263 -13.00 0.61 9.22
CA VAL A 263 -13.24 1.42 8.00
C VAL A 263 -12.03 2.30 7.68
N TYR A 264 -11.43 2.95 8.69
CA TYR A 264 -10.18 3.70 8.53
C TYR A 264 -9.08 2.86 7.89
N ALA A 265 -8.89 1.64 8.39
CA ALA A 265 -7.87 0.73 7.86
C ALA A 265 -8.16 0.28 6.41
N MET A 266 -9.44 0.16 6.03
CA MET A 266 -9.84 -0.17 4.66
C MET A 266 -9.61 1.01 3.70
N VAL A 267 -9.93 2.23 4.11
CA VAL A 267 -9.74 3.44 3.30
C VAL A 267 -8.24 3.67 3.04
N ILE A 268 -7.40 3.70 4.08
CA ILE A 268 -5.95 3.92 3.92
C ILE A 268 -5.27 2.85 3.05
N GLY A 269 -5.72 1.59 3.15
CA GLY A 269 -5.11 0.49 2.41
C GLY A 269 -5.62 0.33 0.99
N GLY A 270 -6.84 0.76 0.70
CA GLY A 270 -7.56 0.39 -0.52
C GLY A 270 -7.62 1.46 -1.61
N LEU A 271 -7.37 2.74 -1.30
CA LEU A 271 -7.54 3.80 -2.28
C LEU A 271 -6.30 4.01 -3.16
N GLU A 272 -5.11 4.11 -2.56
CA GLU A 272 -3.92 4.56 -3.27
C GLU A 272 -3.00 3.43 -3.73
N THR A 273 -2.82 2.39 -2.91
CA THR A 273 -1.82 1.36 -3.19
C THR A 273 -2.11 0.58 -4.47
N THR A 274 -3.36 0.22 -4.72
CA THR A 274 -3.77 -0.47 -5.95
C THR A 274 -3.71 0.47 -7.17
N GLN A 275 -4.02 1.77 -7.00
CA GLN A 275 -3.81 2.79 -8.02
C GLN A 275 -2.35 2.81 -8.48
N TYR A 276 -1.41 2.89 -7.53
CA TYR A 276 0.02 2.92 -7.85
C TYR A 276 0.47 1.63 -8.52
N ALA A 277 0.00 0.47 -8.04
CA ALA A 277 0.31 -0.80 -8.67
C ALA A 277 -0.08 -0.83 -10.16
N ILE A 278 -1.31 -0.43 -10.49
CA ILE A 278 -1.82 -0.43 -11.87
C ILE A 278 -1.06 0.60 -12.73
N ALA A 279 -0.80 1.80 -12.20
CA ALA A 279 -0.08 2.85 -12.92
C ALA A 279 1.38 2.45 -13.22
N GLU A 280 2.09 1.90 -12.22
CA GLU A 280 3.45 1.40 -12.39
C GLU A 280 3.53 0.21 -13.34
N GLN A 281 2.53 -0.67 -13.34
CA GLN A 281 2.43 -1.77 -14.30
C GLN A 281 2.24 -1.26 -15.73
N ALA A 282 1.42 -0.22 -15.93
CA ALA A 282 1.28 0.42 -17.23
C ALA A 282 2.60 1.04 -17.71
N GLN A 283 3.34 1.69 -16.82
CA GLN A 283 4.68 2.20 -17.12
C GLN A 283 5.63 1.08 -17.49
N LEU A 284 5.65 -0.03 -16.75
CA LEU A 284 6.47 -1.20 -17.06
C LEU A 284 6.19 -1.78 -18.45
N LEU A 285 4.93 -1.75 -18.90
CA LEU A 285 4.55 -2.19 -20.24
C LEU A 285 5.10 -1.25 -21.32
N CYS A 286 4.99 0.06 -21.13
CA CYS A 286 5.55 1.06 -22.03
C CYS A 286 7.08 0.96 -22.13
N GLU A 287 7.76 0.63 -21.05
CA GLU A 287 9.22 0.43 -21.00
C GLU A 287 9.67 -0.85 -21.72
N ARG A 288 8.74 -1.77 -22.05
CA ARG A 288 9.01 -3.10 -22.64
C ARG A 288 8.16 -3.34 -23.88
N PRO A 289 8.55 -2.77 -25.02
CA PRO A 289 7.82 -2.92 -26.29
C PRO A 289 7.51 -4.40 -26.58
N GLY A 290 6.27 -4.68 -26.96
CA GLY A 290 5.77 -6.04 -27.25
C GLY A 290 5.27 -6.83 -26.03
N MET A 291 5.54 -6.40 -24.81
CA MET A 291 5.06 -7.08 -23.60
C MET A 291 3.53 -7.07 -23.53
N PHE A 292 2.88 -5.96 -23.85
CA PHE A 292 1.41 -5.88 -23.86
C PHE A 292 0.80 -6.83 -24.89
N ALA A 293 1.37 -6.92 -26.10
CA ALA A 293 0.95 -7.88 -27.11
C ALA A 293 1.13 -9.33 -26.62
N THR A 294 2.20 -9.62 -25.88
CA THR A 294 2.39 -10.94 -25.25
C THR A 294 1.27 -11.25 -24.28
N LEU A 295 0.89 -10.32 -23.39
CA LEU A 295 -0.22 -10.51 -22.45
C LEU A 295 -1.57 -10.68 -23.13
N ARG A 296 -1.78 -10.01 -24.27
CA ARG A 296 -2.98 -10.21 -25.11
C ARG A 296 -3.04 -11.62 -25.70
N GLY A 297 -1.92 -12.16 -26.14
CA GLY A 297 -1.83 -13.50 -26.74
C GLY A 297 -1.80 -14.64 -25.70
N ASP A 298 -1.32 -14.37 -24.49
CA ASP A 298 -1.20 -15.35 -23.40
C ASP A 298 -1.85 -14.79 -22.11
N ARG A 299 -3.16 -14.90 -21.99
CA ARG A 299 -3.94 -14.40 -20.85
C ARG A 299 -3.48 -14.96 -19.49
N PRO A 300 -3.12 -16.23 -19.35
CA PRO A 300 -2.54 -16.78 -18.13
C PRO A 300 -1.31 -16.02 -17.63
N ALA A 301 -0.50 -15.43 -18.53
CA ALA A 301 0.68 -14.65 -18.18
C ALA A 301 0.34 -13.33 -17.41
N ILE A 302 -0.88 -12.81 -17.53
CA ILE A 302 -1.34 -11.61 -16.81
C ILE A 302 -1.13 -11.79 -15.29
N ARG A 303 -1.41 -12.98 -14.77
CA ARG A 303 -1.22 -13.27 -13.35
C ARG A 303 0.24 -13.08 -12.92
N THR A 304 1.18 -13.64 -13.67
CA THR A 304 2.61 -13.50 -13.36
C THR A 304 3.08 -12.06 -13.57
N PHE A 305 2.58 -11.39 -14.60
CA PHE A 305 2.85 -9.96 -14.84
C PHE A 305 2.46 -9.09 -13.65
N ILE A 306 1.29 -9.30 -13.06
CA ILE A 306 0.82 -8.57 -11.88
C ILE A 306 1.79 -8.77 -10.70
N GLU A 307 2.17 -10.02 -10.40
CA GLU A 307 3.09 -10.31 -9.30
C GLU A 307 4.49 -9.73 -9.57
N GLU A 308 5.01 -9.82 -10.78
CA GLU A 308 6.29 -9.21 -11.17
C GLU A 308 6.23 -7.67 -11.15
N GLY A 309 5.11 -7.08 -11.55
CA GLY A 309 4.88 -5.64 -11.42
C GLY A 309 4.91 -5.21 -9.96
N MET A 310 4.20 -5.92 -9.09
CA MET A 310 4.23 -5.69 -7.64
C MET A 310 5.61 -5.89 -7.02
N ARG A 311 6.39 -6.85 -7.51
CA ARG A 311 7.76 -7.10 -7.06
C ARG A 311 8.69 -5.96 -7.47
N LEU A 312 8.69 -5.59 -8.74
CA LEU A 312 9.62 -4.60 -9.32
C LEU A 312 9.26 -3.16 -8.98
N ARG A 313 7.98 -2.87 -8.77
CA ARG A 313 7.44 -1.53 -8.53
C ARG A 313 6.47 -1.57 -7.34
N SER A 314 6.97 -2.00 -6.17
CA SER A 314 6.15 -2.09 -4.96
C SER A 314 5.53 -0.74 -4.61
N PRO A 315 4.21 -0.61 -4.52
CA PRO A 315 3.54 0.65 -4.18
C PRO A 315 3.98 1.23 -2.84
N THR A 316 4.26 0.36 -1.86
CA THR A 316 4.87 0.72 -0.58
C THR A 316 6.29 0.20 -0.52
N GLN A 317 7.23 1.09 -0.25
CA GLN A 317 8.66 0.76 -0.19
C GLN A 317 9.05 0.15 1.17
N GLY A 318 8.29 0.47 2.23
CA GLY A 318 8.52 -0.05 3.57
C GLY A 318 7.63 0.67 4.58
N LEU A 319 6.37 0.27 4.70
CA LEU A 319 5.38 0.89 5.58
C LEU A 319 5.51 0.45 7.05
N SER A 320 6.03 -0.74 7.29
CA SER A 320 6.09 -1.32 8.64
C SER A 320 7.41 -1.07 9.32
N THR A 321 7.34 -0.62 10.58
CA THR A 321 8.46 -0.63 11.50
C THR A 321 8.25 -1.67 12.60
N ARG A 322 9.36 -2.12 13.18
CA ARG A 322 9.40 -3.07 14.30
C ARG A 322 10.35 -2.55 15.36
N ILE A 323 10.21 -3.06 16.57
CA ILE A 323 11.20 -2.85 17.64
C ILE A 323 11.89 -4.19 17.93
N CYS A 324 13.20 -4.17 18.08
CA CYS A 324 13.93 -5.33 18.60
C CYS A 324 13.62 -5.51 20.08
N ALA A 325 13.00 -6.62 20.48
CA ALA A 325 12.74 -6.91 21.88
C ALA A 325 14.00 -7.35 22.65
N GLN A 326 15.03 -7.80 21.94
CA GLN A 326 16.31 -8.28 22.45
C GLN A 326 17.45 -7.89 21.49
N ASP A 327 18.70 -8.09 21.91
CA ASP A 327 19.85 -7.88 21.02
C ASP A 327 19.83 -8.88 19.87
N GLU A 328 20.05 -8.39 18.65
CA GLU A 328 20.01 -9.16 17.42
C GLU A 328 21.24 -8.91 16.56
N VAL A 329 21.46 -9.80 15.60
CA VAL A 329 22.53 -9.66 14.60
C VAL A 329 21.94 -9.87 13.21
N PHE A 330 22.01 -8.85 12.35
CA PHE A 330 21.63 -8.95 10.95
C PHE A 330 22.84 -8.67 10.07
N GLN A 331 23.18 -9.57 9.16
CA GLN A 331 24.33 -9.43 8.22
C GLN A 331 25.64 -9.05 8.94
N GLY A 332 25.85 -9.56 10.16
CA GLY A 332 27.03 -9.24 10.99
C GLY A 332 26.95 -7.91 11.75
N VAL A 333 25.89 -7.13 11.59
CA VAL A 333 25.67 -5.88 12.31
C VAL A 333 24.91 -6.13 13.61
N GLN A 334 25.45 -5.66 14.73
CA GLN A 334 24.80 -5.71 16.04
C GLN A 334 23.67 -4.69 16.10
N VAL A 335 22.48 -5.14 16.46
CA VAL A 335 21.26 -4.33 16.63
C VAL A 335 20.77 -4.48 18.05
N PRO A 336 21.00 -3.50 18.92
CA PRO A 336 20.62 -3.58 20.34
C PRO A 336 19.10 -3.68 20.55
N ALA A 337 18.71 -4.26 21.67
CA ALA A 337 17.33 -4.23 22.16
C ALA A 337 16.82 -2.79 22.24
N GLY A 338 15.54 -2.56 21.89
CA GLY A 338 14.93 -1.25 21.82
C GLY A 338 15.16 -0.50 20.50
N SER A 339 16.04 -1.00 19.62
CA SER A 339 16.25 -0.41 18.31
C SER A 339 15.01 -0.54 17.42
N MET A 340 14.76 0.50 16.60
CA MET A 340 13.69 0.48 15.61
C MET A 340 14.20 -0.06 14.27
N LEU A 341 13.44 -0.95 13.65
CA LEU A 341 13.74 -1.52 12.33
C LEU A 341 12.82 -0.94 11.27
N HIS A 342 13.40 -0.37 10.21
CA HIS A 342 12.71 -0.02 8.97
C HIS A 342 12.86 -1.16 7.97
N LEU A 343 11.74 -1.76 7.56
CA LEU A 343 11.73 -2.90 6.64
C LEU A 343 11.54 -2.40 5.21
N ARG A 344 12.59 -2.37 4.39
CA ARG A 344 12.52 -1.93 2.99
C ARG A 344 12.11 -3.08 2.07
N TRP A 345 10.80 -3.32 1.99
CA TRP A 345 10.22 -4.42 1.19
C TRP A 345 10.60 -4.37 -0.28
N ALA A 346 10.62 -3.17 -0.87
CA ALA A 346 11.00 -3.03 -2.27
C ALA A 346 12.47 -3.38 -2.51
N ALA A 347 13.36 -3.09 -1.56
CA ALA A 347 14.75 -3.57 -1.63
C ALA A 347 14.79 -5.10 -1.57
N ALA A 348 14.09 -5.71 -0.61
CA ALA A 348 14.00 -7.18 -0.50
C ALA A 348 13.45 -7.82 -1.79
N ASN A 349 12.51 -7.18 -2.47
CA ASN A 349 11.90 -7.67 -3.71
C ASN A 349 12.85 -7.68 -4.91
N ILE A 350 13.99 -7.02 -4.81
CA ILE A 350 15.07 -7.05 -5.81
C ILE A 350 16.37 -7.61 -5.25
N ASP A 351 16.31 -8.34 -4.13
CA ASP A 351 17.49 -8.99 -3.57
C ASP A 351 17.98 -10.11 -4.50
N PRO A 352 19.23 -10.04 -5.01
CA PRO A 352 19.76 -11.07 -5.91
C PRO A 352 20.03 -12.42 -5.23
N GLN A 353 19.99 -12.48 -3.90
CA GLN A 353 20.07 -13.74 -3.17
C GLN A 353 18.74 -14.51 -3.17
N GLU A 354 17.62 -13.82 -3.35
CA GLU A 354 16.29 -14.41 -3.41
C GLU A 354 15.73 -14.53 -4.84
N PHE A 355 16.02 -13.55 -5.71
CA PHE A 355 15.45 -13.49 -7.06
C PHE A 355 16.53 -13.50 -8.13
N ASP A 356 16.51 -14.52 -8.97
CA ASP A 356 17.36 -14.55 -10.17
C ASP A 356 16.99 -13.40 -11.11
N ASP A 357 18.00 -12.70 -11.67
CA ASP A 357 17.82 -11.51 -12.49
C ASP A 357 16.80 -10.53 -11.86
N PRO A 358 17.09 -9.99 -10.68
CA PRO A 358 16.09 -9.35 -9.81
C PRO A 358 15.47 -8.09 -10.40
N LEU A 359 16.14 -7.43 -11.36
CA LEU A 359 15.66 -6.21 -12.02
C LEU A 359 14.87 -6.49 -13.33
N TYR A 360 14.81 -7.77 -13.77
CA TYR A 360 14.10 -8.13 -14.99
C TYR A 360 12.69 -8.65 -14.68
N LEU A 361 11.71 -8.20 -15.47
CA LEU A 361 10.36 -8.73 -15.47
C LEU A 361 10.34 -10.06 -16.23
N LYS A 362 9.96 -11.14 -15.56
CA LYS A 362 9.91 -12.49 -16.13
C LYS A 362 8.50 -13.06 -16.01
N LEU A 363 7.83 -13.33 -17.14
CA LEU A 363 6.48 -13.91 -17.15
C LEU A 363 6.46 -15.41 -16.78
N ASP A 364 7.62 -16.06 -16.75
CA ASP A 364 7.81 -17.44 -16.35
C ASP A 364 8.45 -17.61 -14.97
N ARG A 365 8.53 -16.53 -14.17
CA ARG A 365 9.13 -16.58 -12.84
C ARG A 365 8.38 -17.56 -11.94
N LYS A 366 9.11 -18.57 -11.49
CA LYS A 366 8.60 -19.52 -10.50
C LYS A 366 8.41 -18.80 -9.16
N ALA A 367 7.31 -19.10 -8.47
CA ALA A 367 6.97 -18.51 -7.18
C ALA A 367 6.99 -16.95 -7.18
N ALA A 368 6.46 -16.32 -8.25
CA ALA A 368 6.37 -14.87 -8.39
C ALA A 368 5.68 -14.19 -7.17
N THR A 369 4.79 -14.91 -6.48
CA THR A 369 4.08 -14.42 -5.27
C THR A 369 4.94 -14.34 -4.01
N ARG A 370 6.22 -14.73 -4.05
CA ARG A 370 7.10 -14.66 -2.87
C ARG A 370 7.51 -13.25 -2.48
N HIS A 371 7.31 -12.28 -3.37
CA HIS A 371 7.64 -10.88 -3.06
C HIS A 371 6.97 -10.36 -1.78
N LEU A 372 7.58 -9.38 -1.14
CA LEU A 372 7.12 -8.79 0.12
C LEU A 372 6.22 -7.55 -0.06
N ALA A 373 5.74 -7.24 -1.27
CA ALA A 373 4.89 -6.06 -1.49
C ALA A 373 3.59 -6.08 -0.65
N PHE A 374 3.11 -7.27 -0.29
CA PHE A 374 2.00 -7.46 0.65
C PHE A 374 2.45 -7.88 2.06
N SER A 375 3.75 -7.80 2.36
CA SER A 375 4.36 -8.34 3.56
C SER A 375 4.10 -9.86 3.74
N GLN A 376 4.49 -10.40 4.87
CA GLN A 376 4.29 -11.81 5.26
C GLN A 376 3.93 -11.89 6.75
N GLY A 377 3.69 -13.11 7.24
CA GLY A 377 3.42 -13.36 8.65
C GLY A 377 2.02 -12.88 9.10
N PRO A 378 1.80 -12.75 10.41
CA PRO A 378 0.50 -12.42 10.98
C PRO A 378 -0.10 -11.11 10.45
N ARG A 379 0.75 -10.13 10.13
CA ARG A 379 0.34 -8.81 9.64
C ARG A 379 0.45 -8.65 8.11
N SER A 380 0.47 -9.72 7.34
CA SER A 380 0.37 -9.64 5.88
C SER A 380 -0.88 -8.85 5.45
N CYS A 381 -0.83 -8.20 4.30
CA CYS A 381 -1.90 -7.31 3.83
C CYS A 381 -3.26 -8.02 3.75
N PRO A 382 -4.30 -7.52 4.42
CA PRO A 382 -5.64 -8.12 4.34
C PRO A 382 -6.28 -7.95 2.96
N GLY A 383 -5.95 -6.85 2.24
CA GLY A 383 -6.47 -6.52 0.92
C GLY A 383 -5.74 -7.17 -0.24
N SER A 384 -4.77 -8.05 0.01
CA SER A 384 -3.97 -8.66 -1.07
C SER A 384 -4.79 -9.42 -2.11
N ASN A 385 -5.90 -10.03 -1.70
CA ASN A 385 -6.78 -10.76 -2.61
C ASN A 385 -7.63 -9.82 -3.47
N ILE A 386 -8.25 -8.80 -2.87
CA ILE A 386 -9.07 -7.86 -3.63
C ILE A 386 -8.20 -7.02 -4.58
N SER A 387 -7.02 -6.58 -4.16
CA SER A 387 -6.08 -5.86 -5.01
C SER A 387 -5.65 -6.68 -6.24
N ARG A 388 -5.36 -7.98 -6.05
CA ARG A 388 -5.07 -8.89 -7.16
C ARG A 388 -6.27 -9.10 -8.08
N LEU A 389 -7.47 -9.19 -7.52
CA LEU A 389 -8.71 -9.34 -8.29
C LEU A 389 -8.97 -8.10 -9.15
N GLU A 390 -8.81 -6.89 -8.58
CA GLU A 390 -8.93 -5.64 -9.32
C GLU A 390 -7.93 -5.57 -10.48
N GLN A 391 -6.65 -5.84 -10.20
CA GLN A 391 -5.59 -5.82 -11.20
C GLN A 391 -5.83 -6.86 -12.30
N MET A 392 -6.27 -8.07 -11.93
CA MET A 392 -6.54 -9.14 -12.90
C MET A 392 -7.66 -8.72 -13.86
N ILE A 393 -8.81 -8.29 -13.33
CA ILE A 393 -9.96 -7.86 -14.15
C ILE A 393 -9.56 -6.64 -15.00
N ALA A 394 -8.82 -5.69 -14.42
CA ALA A 394 -8.35 -4.50 -15.15
C ALA A 394 -7.49 -4.89 -16.35
N TRP A 395 -6.45 -5.70 -16.15
CA TRP A 395 -5.54 -6.07 -17.25
C TRP A 395 -6.19 -6.98 -18.28
N GLU A 396 -7.04 -7.92 -17.88
CA GLU A 396 -7.83 -8.73 -18.83
C GLU A 396 -8.67 -7.82 -19.73
N ARG A 397 -9.44 -6.88 -19.17
CA ARG A 397 -10.31 -5.98 -19.94
C ARG A 397 -9.53 -4.97 -20.78
N LEU A 398 -8.42 -4.42 -20.25
CA LEU A 398 -7.52 -3.55 -21.02
C LEU A 398 -6.94 -4.28 -22.24
N CYS A 399 -6.52 -5.52 -22.07
CA CYS A 399 -6.06 -6.36 -23.16
C CYS A 399 -7.15 -6.71 -24.17
N ASP A 400 -8.44 -6.77 -23.79
CA ASP A 400 -9.55 -6.95 -24.71
C ASP A 400 -9.84 -5.66 -25.50
N ALA A 401 -9.79 -4.51 -24.83
CA ALA A 401 -10.19 -3.24 -25.40
C ALA A 401 -9.12 -2.60 -26.30
N PHE A 402 -7.84 -2.81 -25.98
CA PHE A 402 -6.74 -2.14 -26.67
C PHE A 402 -5.79 -3.15 -27.31
N ALA A 403 -5.24 -2.76 -28.45
CA ALA A 403 -4.23 -3.53 -29.18
C ALA A 403 -2.81 -3.23 -28.70
N ASP A 404 -2.57 -1.97 -28.33
CA ASP A 404 -1.27 -1.50 -27.85
C ASP A 404 -1.42 -0.28 -26.95
N LEU A 405 -0.39 -0.03 -26.15
CA LEU A 405 -0.22 1.16 -25.30
C LEU A 405 1.23 1.66 -25.41
N ALA A 406 1.37 2.97 -25.52
CA ALA A 406 2.67 3.62 -25.60
C ALA A 406 2.63 4.98 -24.89
N TYR A 407 3.79 5.51 -24.51
CA TYR A 407 3.85 6.85 -23.96
C TYR A 407 3.38 7.91 -24.95
N ALA A 408 2.51 8.82 -24.48
CA ALA A 408 2.24 10.07 -25.16
C ALA A 408 3.25 11.14 -24.72
N PRO A 409 3.46 12.21 -25.52
CA PRO A 409 4.29 13.34 -25.13
C PRO A 409 3.80 14.05 -23.87
N GLY A 410 4.70 14.60 -23.07
CA GLY A 410 4.39 15.45 -21.91
C GLY A 410 4.39 14.73 -20.57
N ASN A 411 4.88 13.49 -20.50
CA ASN A 411 5.16 12.82 -19.23
C ASN A 411 6.38 13.42 -18.55
N ASP A 412 6.33 13.54 -17.22
CA ASP A 412 7.46 13.94 -16.37
C ASP A 412 7.96 12.80 -15.48
N PHE A 413 7.22 11.70 -15.41
CA PHE A 413 7.53 10.46 -14.67
C PHE A 413 7.87 10.70 -13.20
N ARG A 414 7.25 11.69 -12.55
CA ARG A 414 7.45 11.98 -11.14
C ARG A 414 6.62 11.06 -10.26
N HIS A 415 7.25 10.59 -9.19
CA HIS A 415 6.63 9.70 -8.23
C HIS A 415 6.23 10.41 -6.93
N GLN A 416 5.27 9.82 -6.24
CA GLN A 416 4.90 10.18 -4.88
C GLN A 416 6.09 9.99 -3.95
N GLY A 417 6.31 10.96 -3.08
CA GLY A 417 7.39 10.92 -2.09
C GLY A 417 7.04 10.10 -0.83
N GLY A 418 7.93 10.17 0.15
CA GLY A 418 7.81 9.49 1.44
C GLY A 418 8.19 8.02 1.37
N ILE A 419 7.27 7.12 1.72
CA ILE A 419 7.46 5.66 1.69
C ILE A 419 6.65 4.98 0.58
N MET A 420 5.98 5.77 -0.24
CA MET A 420 5.15 5.29 -1.35
C MET A 420 5.89 5.44 -2.67
N LEU A 421 5.66 4.52 -3.60
CA LEU A 421 6.07 4.65 -4.99
C LEU A 421 4.83 4.63 -5.87
N GLY A 422 4.56 5.71 -6.54
CA GLY A 422 3.44 5.80 -7.46
C GLY A 422 3.58 6.99 -8.36
N ILE A 423 3.48 6.75 -9.65
CA ILE A 423 3.48 7.82 -10.64
C ILE A 423 2.22 8.66 -10.53
N HIS A 424 2.40 10.00 -10.53
CA HIS A 424 1.27 10.92 -10.37
C HIS A 424 0.46 11.11 -11.65
N ARG A 425 1.13 11.05 -12.78
CA ARG A 425 0.58 11.35 -14.10
C ARG A 425 1.22 10.48 -15.16
N LEU A 426 0.39 9.82 -15.96
CA LEU A 426 0.86 8.93 -17.03
C LEU A 426 0.00 9.15 -18.29
N LEU A 427 0.53 9.90 -19.24
CA LEU A 427 -0.10 10.12 -20.53
C LEU A 427 0.23 8.97 -21.48
N LEU A 428 -0.80 8.32 -22.00
CA LEU A 428 -0.67 7.18 -22.91
C LEU A 428 -1.42 7.43 -24.22
N ASN A 429 -0.84 6.99 -25.32
CA ASN A 429 -1.53 6.72 -26.58
C ASN A 429 -1.99 5.27 -26.54
N LEU A 430 -3.29 5.05 -26.61
CA LEU A 430 -3.90 3.74 -26.61
C LEU A 430 -4.44 3.42 -28.01
N THR A 431 -4.12 2.24 -28.54
CA THR A 431 -4.64 1.79 -29.85
C THR A 431 -5.83 0.88 -29.61
N PRO A 432 -7.06 1.22 -30.03
CA PRO A 432 -8.22 0.34 -29.92
C PRO A 432 -8.02 -1.00 -30.64
N ALA A 433 -8.49 -2.10 -30.04
CA ALA A 433 -8.30 -3.44 -30.59
C ALA A 433 -8.99 -3.66 -31.96
N GLU A 434 -10.11 -2.96 -32.21
CA GLU A 434 -10.88 -3.02 -33.45
C GLU A 434 -10.25 -2.24 -34.62
N MET A 435 -9.17 -1.51 -34.38
CA MET A 435 -8.43 -0.76 -35.43
C MET A 435 -7.31 -1.57 -36.07
N LEU A 436 -7.14 -2.82 -35.69
CA LEU A 436 -6.21 -3.80 -36.29
C LEU A 436 -6.96 -4.82 -37.12
#